data_be0d2f3fb70fed55a82456c5c10794cb
#
_entry.id   be0d2f3fb70fed55a82456c5c10794cb
#
_cell.length_a   1.000
_cell.length_b   1.000
_cell.length_c   1.000
_cell.angle_alpha   90.00
_cell.angle_beta   90.00
_cell.angle_gamma   90.00
#
_symmetry.space_group_name_H-M   'P 1'
#
loop_
_entity.id
_entity.type
_entity.pdbx_description
1 polymer ?
#
loop_
_entity_poly.entity_id
_entity_poly.type
_entity_poly.pdbx_seq_one_letter_code
_entity_poly.pdbx_strand_id
1 'polypeptide(L)'
;MDVTEIMDSIKALPMGAKKDLAYKVIREIDRIEKLEGAAQRFATLLAIAESVTGLRNDPKRRDSQSVFLRTIIVWRMIDEGYSYTDIGRAMGKDHSTVSYFARMRKDAVSIPMAFREHLTMYGKLVLALNDND
;
A
#
# COMPACT_ATOMS: atom_id res chain seq x y z
N MET A 1 -14.91 18.93 -12.28
CA MET A 1 -15.72 18.32 -13.38
C MET A 1 -16.48 17.15 -12.81
N ASP A 2 -17.77 17.13 -12.93
CA ASP A 2 -18.57 16.00 -12.44
C ASP A 2 -18.74 14.90 -13.50
N VAL A 3 -19.34 13.78 -13.11
CA VAL A 3 -19.52 12.63 -13.99
C VAL A 3 -20.44 12.97 -15.17
N THR A 4 -21.45 13.80 -14.96
CA THR A 4 -22.40 14.22 -16.00
C THR A 4 -21.70 15.02 -17.09
N GLU A 5 -20.85 15.97 -16.72
CA GLU A 5 -20.05 16.76 -17.67
C GLU A 5 -19.10 15.87 -18.47
N ILE A 6 -18.45 14.90 -17.83
CA ILE A 6 -17.58 13.94 -18.50
C ILE A 6 -18.37 13.12 -19.52
N MET A 7 -19.54 12.62 -19.13
CA MET A 7 -20.39 11.81 -20.01
C MET A 7 -20.90 12.63 -21.22
N ASP A 8 -21.30 13.88 -21.00
CA ASP A 8 -21.75 14.76 -22.08
C ASP A 8 -20.62 15.06 -23.06
N SER A 9 -19.42 15.30 -22.55
CA SER A 9 -18.23 15.52 -23.38
C SER A 9 -17.91 14.29 -24.25
N ILE A 10 -18.02 13.10 -23.70
CA ILE A 10 -17.79 11.83 -24.42
C ILE A 10 -18.84 11.65 -25.53
N LYS A 11 -20.13 11.93 -25.24
CA LYS A 11 -21.22 11.79 -26.21
C LYS A 11 -21.06 12.70 -27.43
N ALA A 12 -20.41 13.84 -27.27
CA ALA A 12 -20.19 14.81 -28.35
C ALA A 12 -19.07 14.44 -29.32
N LEU A 13 -18.28 13.40 -29.03
CA LEU A 13 -17.12 13.02 -29.82
C LEU A 13 -17.46 12.00 -30.92
N PRO A 14 -16.65 11.91 -32.00
CA PRO A 14 -16.73 10.81 -32.97
C PRO A 14 -16.53 9.45 -32.27
N MET A 15 -17.08 8.38 -32.84
CA MET A 15 -17.09 7.07 -32.22
C MET A 15 -15.70 6.53 -31.82
N GLY A 16 -14.70 6.69 -32.67
CA GLY A 16 -13.32 6.27 -32.37
C GLY A 16 -12.71 7.06 -31.21
N ALA A 17 -12.87 8.39 -31.24
CA ALA A 17 -12.41 9.27 -30.17
C ALA A 17 -13.15 9.04 -28.85
N LYS A 18 -14.46 8.69 -28.91
CA LYS A 18 -15.26 8.33 -27.74
C LYS A 18 -14.68 7.14 -27.02
N LYS A 19 -14.33 6.08 -27.73
CA LYS A 19 -13.76 4.86 -27.14
C LYS A 19 -12.43 5.15 -26.48
N ASP A 20 -11.54 5.89 -27.17
CA ASP A 20 -10.23 6.22 -26.66
C ASP A 20 -10.32 7.08 -25.39
N LEU A 21 -11.19 8.10 -25.40
CA LEU A 21 -11.37 8.98 -24.25
C LEU A 21 -12.01 8.24 -23.07
N ALA A 22 -13.04 7.43 -23.33
CA ALA A 22 -13.69 6.63 -22.31
C ALA A 22 -12.70 5.68 -21.63
N TYR A 23 -11.84 5.04 -22.42
CA TYR A 23 -10.81 4.13 -21.91
C TYR A 23 -9.79 4.84 -21.03
N LYS A 24 -9.33 6.04 -21.45
CA LYS A 24 -8.40 6.85 -20.67
C LYS A 24 -9.00 7.31 -19.35
N VAL A 25 -10.27 7.73 -19.36
CA VAL A 25 -10.98 8.17 -18.15
C VAL A 25 -11.14 7.00 -17.18
N ILE A 26 -11.55 5.83 -17.65
CA ILE A 26 -11.69 4.63 -16.82
C ILE A 26 -10.36 4.25 -16.16
N ARG A 27 -9.27 4.27 -16.94
CA ARG A 27 -7.93 3.99 -16.41
C ARG A 27 -7.53 4.98 -15.31
N GLU A 28 -7.82 6.26 -15.51
CA GLU A 28 -7.46 7.30 -14.53
C GLU A 28 -8.26 7.14 -13.23
N ILE A 29 -9.56 6.85 -13.33
CA ILE A 29 -10.42 6.58 -12.18
C ILE A 29 -9.89 5.35 -11.41
N ASP A 30 -9.59 4.26 -12.12
CA ASP A 30 -9.05 3.04 -11.52
C ASP A 30 -7.73 3.30 -10.80
N ARG A 31 -6.85 4.12 -11.40
CA ARG A 31 -5.59 4.50 -10.79
C ARG A 31 -5.80 5.29 -9.50
N ILE A 32 -6.72 6.27 -9.50
CA ILE A 32 -7.03 7.09 -8.33
C ILE A 32 -7.62 6.23 -7.21
N GLU A 33 -8.56 5.35 -7.54
CA GLU A 33 -9.18 4.44 -6.57
C GLU A 33 -8.15 3.53 -5.91
N LYS A 34 -7.21 2.99 -6.68
CA LYS A 34 -6.12 2.15 -6.15
C LYS A 34 -5.20 2.93 -5.22
N LEU A 35 -4.87 4.17 -5.56
CA LEU A 35 -4.05 5.03 -4.71
C LEU A 35 -4.73 5.36 -3.39
N GLU A 36 -6.01 5.74 -3.43
CA GLU A 36 -6.80 6.01 -2.23
C GLU A 36 -6.94 4.75 -1.38
N GLY A 37 -7.21 3.62 -2.01
CA GLY A 37 -7.31 2.33 -1.33
C GLY A 37 -6.01 1.94 -0.64
N ALA A 38 -4.87 2.15 -1.28
CA ALA A 38 -3.55 1.86 -0.70
C ALA A 38 -3.26 2.76 0.51
N ALA A 39 -3.55 4.06 0.42
CA ALA A 39 -3.33 5.00 1.52
C ALA A 39 -4.21 4.64 2.73
N GLN A 40 -5.46 4.32 2.50
CA GLN A 40 -6.39 3.91 3.55
C GLN A 40 -5.97 2.59 4.18
N ARG A 41 -5.55 1.62 3.36
CA ARG A 41 -5.07 0.33 3.86
C ARG A 41 -3.82 0.48 4.70
N PHE A 42 -2.88 1.31 4.28
CA PHE A 42 -1.68 1.62 5.05
C PHE A 42 -2.04 2.15 6.44
N ALA A 43 -2.95 3.13 6.51
CA ALA A 43 -3.39 3.71 7.77
C ALA A 43 -4.06 2.68 8.68
N THR A 44 -4.89 1.81 8.13
CA THR A 44 -5.55 0.73 8.88
C THR A 44 -4.53 -0.27 9.42
N LEU A 45 -3.59 -0.71 8.58
CA LEU A 45 -2.54 -1.64 8.98
C LEU A 45 -1.63 -1.02 10.04
N LEU A 46 -1.32 0.26 9.93
CA LEU A 46 -0.51 0.97 10.91
C LEU A 46 -1.19 0.99 12.28
N ALA A 47 -2.48 1.33 12.33
CA ALA A 47 -3.24 1.36 13.57
C ALA A 47 -3.26 -0.01 14.25
N ILE A 48 -3.50 -1.08 13.48
CA ILE A 48 -3.51 -2.45 14.00
C ILE A 48 -2.11 -2.85 14.45
N ALA A 49 -1.07 -2.57 13.67
CA ALA A 49 0.30 -2.92 14.01
C ALA A 49 0.77 -2.21 15.28
N GLU A 50 0.45 -0.92 15.44
CA GLU A 50 0.76 -0.20 16.67
C GLU A 50 0.06 -0.80 17.88
N SER A 51 -1.19 -1.21 17.72
CA SER A 51 -1.98 -1.84 18.77
C SER A 51 -1.39 -3.17 19.23
N VAL A 52 -1.03 -4.05 18.31
CA VAL A 52 -0.57 -5.41 18.65
C VAL A 52 0.90 -5.49 19.03
N THR A 53 1.72 -4.55 18.59
CA THR A 53 3.16 -4.53 18.91
C THR A 53 3.50 -3.63 20.09
N GLY A 54 2.65 -2.67 20.41
CA GLY A 54 2.96 -1.62 21.40
C GLY A 54 3.93 -0.57 20.91
N LEU A 55 4.41 -0.67 19.68
CA LEU A 55 5.31 0.30 19.08
C LEU A 55 4.54 1.48 18.50
N ARG A 56 5.23 2.59 18.24
CA ARG A 56 4.62 3.78 17.64
C ARG A 56 5.43 4.25 16.44
N ASN A 57 4.72 4.61 15.38
CA ASN A 57 5.32 5.16 14.18
C ASN A 57 5.35 6.68 14.24
N ASP A 58 6.52 7.26 13.96
CA ASP A 58 6.66 8.69 13.68
C ASP A 58 7.05 8.82 12.20
N PRO A 59 6.17 9.40 11.35
CA PRO A 59 6.45 9.49 9.91
C PRO A 59 7.68 10.34 9.58
N LYS A 60 8.10 11.22 10.48
CA LYS A 60 9.28 12.10 10.30
C LYS A 60 10.58 11.49 10.79
N ARG A 61 10.51 10.40 11.57
CA ARG A 61 11.69 9.78 12.16
C ARG A 61 12.10 8.52 11.44
N ARG A 62 13.41 8.27 11.45
CA ARG A 62 13.99 7.00 10.99
C ARG A 62 14.48 6.17 12.17
N ASP A 63 13.80 6.27 13.32
CA ASP A 63 14.14 5.43 14.46
C ASP A 63 13.77 3.96 14.18
N SER A 64 14.33 3.07 14.99
CA SER A 64 14.17 1.63 14.79
C SER A 64 12.72 1.17 14.90
N GLN A 65 11.91 1.77 15.77
CA GLN A 65 10.50 1.42 15.92
C GLN A 65 9.69 1.77 14.68
N SER A 66 9.85 3.00 14.18
CA SER A 66 9.11 3.47 13.00
C SER A 66 9.48 2.67 11.76
N VAL A 67 10.78 2.42 11.54
CA VAL A 67 11.25 1.62 10.41
C VAL A 67 10.74 0.18 10.52
N PHE A 68 10.75 -0.38 11.71
CA PHE A 68 10.28 -1.73 11.98
C PHE A 68 8.79 -1.89 11.63
N LEU A 69 7.95 -0.97 12.12
CA LEU A 69 6.52 -0.95 11.82
C LEU A 69 6.27 -0.84 10.32
N ARG A 70 6.93 0.10 9.66
CA ARG A 70 6.77 0.27 8.20
C ARG A 70 7.18 -0.98 7.43
N THR A 71 8.24 -1.65 7.87
CA THR A 71 8.71 -2.89 7.24
C THR A 71 7.63 -3.96 7.25
N ILE A 72 7.02 -4.25 8.39
CA ILE A 72 6.00 -5.29 8.49
C ILE A 72 4.71 -4.91 7.75
N ILE A 73 4.36 -3.63 7.72
CA ILE A 73 3.20 -3.14 6.97
C ILE A 73 3.44 -3.28 5.46
N VAL A 74 4.62 -2.92 4.97
CA VAL A 74 4.98 -3.10 3.57
C VAL A 74 4.91 -4.57 3.17
N TRP A 75 5.44 -5.47 4.01
CA TRP A 75 5.35 -6.90 3.76
C TRP A 75 3.91 -7.37 3.60
N ARG A 76 3.02 -6.88 4.45
CA ARG A 76 1.60 -7.23 4.38
C ARG A 76 0.94 -6.68 3.12
N MET A 77 1.22 -5.44 2.74
CA MET A 77 0.66 -4.84 1.53
C MET A 77 1.16 -5.54 0.27
N ILE A 78 2.41 -5.97 0.23
CA ILE A 78 2.93 -6.80 -0.86
C ILE A 78 2.14 -8.11 -0.96
N ASP A 79 1.90 -8.76 0.16
CA ASP A 79 1.11 -10.01 0.20
C ASP A 79 -0.33 -9.80 -0.24
N GLU A 80 -0.89 -8.63 -0.01
CA GLU A 80 -2.24 -8.27 -0.46
C GLU A 80 -2.29 -7.88 -1.93
N GLY A 81 -1.15 -7.82 -2.62
CA GLY A 81 -1.08 -7.59 -4.05
C GLY A 81 -0.92 -6.13 -4.48
N TYR A 82 -0.63 -5.21 -3.56
CA TYR A 82 -0.36 -3.82 -3.92
C TYR A 82 0.97 -3.70 -4.65
N SER A 83 1.04 -2.80 -5.62
CA SER A 83 2.29 -2.51 -6.33
C SER A 83 3.25 -1.72 -5.44
N TYR A 84 4.55 -1.83 -5.72
CA TYR A 84 5.56 -1.07 -4.98
C TYR A 84 5.36 0.44 -5.11
N THR A 85 4.92 0.89 -6.27
CA THR A 85 4.62 2.30 -6.50
C THR A 85 3.46 2.78 -5.62
N ASP A 86 2.37 2.01 -5.55
CA ASP A 86 1.20 2.35 -4.73
C ASP A 86 1.54 2.35 -3.24
N ILE A 87 2.32 1.35 -2.79
CA ILE A 87 2.77 1.29 -1.40
C ILE A 87 3.65 2.50 -1.07
N GLY A 88 4.60 2.82 -1.95
CA GLY A 88 5.48 3.97 -1.77
C GLY A 88 4.71 5.28 -1.64
N ARG A 89 3.72 5.49 -2.50
CA ARG A 89 2.87 6.68 -2.43
C ARG A 89 2.05 6.73 -1.14
N ALA A 90 1.52 5.60 -0.70
CA ALA A 90 0.77 5.51 0.55
C ALA A 90 1.63 5.89 1.76
N MET A 91 2.91 5.55 1.73
CA MET A 91 3.87 5.89 2.78
C MET A 91 4.47 7.28 2.66
N GLY A 92 4.29 7.96 1.54
CA GLY A 92 5.02 9.18 1.22
C GLY A 92 6.50 8.94 0.91
N LYS A 93 6.84 7.77 0.39
CA LYS A 93 8.20 7.36 0.01
C LYS A 93 8.21 6.90 -1.45
N ASP A 94 9.41 6.79 -2.03
CA ASP A 94 9.51 6.26 -3.39
C ASP A 94 9.53 4.73 -3.41
N HIS A 95 9.42 4.17 -4.62
CA HIS A 95 9.38 2.70 -4.79
C HIS A 95 10.70 2.01 -4.43
N SER A 96 11.82 2.73 -4.42
CA SER A 96 13.12 2.15 -4.05
C SER A 96 13.16 1.80 -2.56
N THR A 97 12.50 2.59 -1.72
CA THR A 97 12.32 2.29 -0.29
C THR A 97 11.51 1.00 -0.13
N VAL A 98 10.43 0.86 -0.89
CA VAL A 98 9.60 -0.36 -0.85
C VAL A 98 10.40 -1.58 -1.35
N SER A 99 11.20 -1.42 -2.40
CA SER A 99 12.08 -2.49 -2.92
C SER A 99 13.08 -2.94 -1.86
N TYR A 100 13.61 -2.03 -1.06
CA TYR A 100 14.50 -2.35 0.04
C TYR A 100 13.80 -3.24 1.09
N PHE A 101 12.58 -2.88 1.49
CA PHE A 101 11.80 -3.68 2.44
C PHE A 101 11.44 -5.05 1.87
N ALA A 102 11.14 -5.13 0.58
CA ALA A 102 10.87 -6.40 -0.10
C ALA A 102 12.09 -7.32 -0.10
N ARG A 103 13.29 -6.76 -0.30
CA ARG A 103 14.54 -7.53 -0.20
C ARG A 103 14.79 -8.05 1.22
N MET A 104 14.51 -7.24 2.23
CA MET A 104 14.60 -7.67 3.62
C MET A 104 13.71 -8.89 3.87
N ARG A 105 12.54 -8.96 3.25
CA ARG A 105 11.66 -10.12 3.38
C ARG A 105 12.26 -11.38 2.80
N LYS A 106 12.91 -11.30 1.64
CA LYS A 106 13.62 -12.43 1.05
C LYS A 106 14.74 -12.91 1.97
N ASP A 107 15.48 -11.97 2.56
CA ASP A 107 16.53 -12.29 3.52
C ASP A 107 15.94 -12.94 4.78
N ALA A 108 14.78 -12.49 5.25
CA ALA A 108 14.11 -13.06 6.41
C ALA A 108 13.67 -14.52 6.17
N VAL A 109 13.24 -14.85 4.95
CA VAL A 109 12.90 -16.23 4.57
C VAL A 109 14.17 -17.10 4.51
N SER A 110 15.26 -16.57 3.97
CA SER A 110 16.52 -17.32 3.82
C SER A 110 17.29 -17.46 5.12
N ILE A 111 17.23 -16.44 6.00
CA ILE A 111 17.97 -16.42 7.28
C ILE A 111 17.00 -16.00 8.41
N PRO A 112 16.05 -16.88 8.79
CA PRO A 112 15.00 -16.50 9.76
C PRO A 112 15.54 -16.03 11.10
N MET A 113 16.67 -16.58 11.55
CA MET A 113 17.26 -16.21 12.84
C MET A 113 17.67 -14.73 12.91
N ALA A 114 18.14 -14.18 11.80
CA ALA A 114 18.56 -12.77 11.71
C ALA A 114 17.36 -11.80 11.75
N PHE A 115 16.16 -12.28 11.41
CA PHE A 115 14.95 -11.48 11.32
C PHE A 115 13.86 -11.95 12.29
N ARG A 116 14.25 -12.59 13.38
CA ARG A 116 13.34 -13.21 14.33
C ARG A 116 12.26 -12.24 14.85
N GLU A 117 12.66 -11.02 15.23
CA GLU A 117 11.73 -10.03 15.74
C GLU A 117 10.74 -9.56 14.67
N HIS A 118 11.22 -9.34 13.45
CA HIS A 118 10.38 -8.95 12.31
C HIS A 118 9.33 -10.03 12.03
N LEU A 119 9.74 -11.29 11.98
CA LEU A 119 8.84 -12.40 11.72
C LEU A 119 7.81 -12.59 12.84
N THR A 120 8.22 -12.42 14.10
CA THR A 120 7.33 -12.50 15.24
C THR A 120 6.26 -11.40 15.18
N MET A 121 6.67 -10.17 14.94
CA MET A 121 5.74 -9.03 14.87
C MET A 121 4.84 -9.09 13.65
N TYR A 122 5.38 -9.54 12.51
CA TYR A 122 4.56 -9.78 11.32
C TYR A 122 3.49 -10.84 11.60
N GLY A 123 3.85 -11.92 12.29
CA GLY A 123 2.90 -12.95 12.71
C GLY A 123 1.78 -12.40 13.59
N LYS A 124 2.10 -11.52 14.54
CA LYS A 124 1.10 -10.84 15.37
C LYS A 124 0.14 -10.00 14.53
N LEU A 125 0.66 -9.27 13.56
CA LEU A 125 -0.16 -8.48 12.65
C LEU A 125 -1.12 -9.38 11.85
N VAL A 126 -0.62 -10.47 11.28
CA VAL A 126 -1.44 -11.41 10.50
C VAL A 126 -2.54 -12.04 11.35
N LEU A 127 -2.23 -12.45 12.59
CA LEU A 127 -3.23 -13.01 13.50
C LEU A 127 -4.31 -11.98 13.85
N ALA A 128 -3.93 -10.73 14.11
CA ALA A 128 -4.89 -9.67 14.41
C ALA A 128 -5.82 -9.39 13.22
N LEU A 129 -5.28 -9.44 12.00
CA LEU A 129 -6.07 -9.25 10.78
C LEU A 129 -7.05 -10.39 10.56
N ASN A 130 -6.65 -11.63 10.83
CA ASN A 130 -7.54 -12.80 10.72
C ASN A 130 -8.68 -12.74 11.71
N ASP A 131 -8.43 -12.23 12.92
CA ASP A 131 -9.47 -12.07 13.95
C ASP A 131 -10.47 -10.96 13.61
N ASN A 132 -10.07 -9.97 12.81
CA ASN A 132 -10.91 -8.84 12.40
C ASN A 132 -11.60 -9.04 11.05
N ASP A 133 -11.20 -10.04 10.30
CA ASP A 133 -11.83 -10.41 9.04
C ASP A 133 -12.94 -11.44 9.32
#